data_71928d4e51130893112a1e7945df891a
#
_entry.id   71928d4e51130893112a1e7945df891a
#
_cell.length_a   1.000
_cell.length_b   1.000
_cell.length_c   1.000
_cell.angle_alpha   90.00
_cell.angle_beta   90.00
_cell.angle_gamma   90.00
#
_symmetry.space_group_name_H-M   'P 1'
#
loop_
_entity.id
_entity.type
_entity.pdbx_description
1 polymer ?
#
loop_
_entity_poly.entity_id
_entity_poly.type
_entity_poly.pdbx_seq_one_letter_code
_entity_poly.pdbx_strand_id
1 'polypeptide(L)'
;MPLPEDPIPASNRNPVLAAPVAHLLALAPLDVWLRMLAGTRIHPRYWIRLLGIGFTSLVGTLWSLPERIVFGICWRFLKKNPEQLDHPPGVLVIVGYYRSGTTHAHNLIACDPDSVTPRWYQALLGQGCWLSWAVTRFLLVPFLGSSRPQDNVGFGPMWPAEDDFSLAGWGACSTLPGRLIFPSRWSQWSKWNTLEQCSESERARWRRTLAGFAWKVTRRHPKKMLVLKTPSHGAHISELVEIFGDHVRFIHVSRDPIKVIESNMRMHDDLSSHLLESRMDADALRERIVNEYHEIEHATVAQSQSLDEGRIAFMTHEALIADPIGQLAKAYQTLGLELSDPHSDEIAQYLHDLGAYKRPTRSPIDLGTPSTIEPDSIEQIRALHPSCQPPERVDPPLPPHPDRTIHPNRGLFAAVVAGLVWGLLWIGTIWITKQIDPEIKPRLDQLVWIGGSIIGLASVHFAGGGSRRLGYIAAGLTLLVFVSISFPITVINWNFAADSTTSDFLYHNSKGAIHGILAPSSIAFAVLGMLTAWRHASSTGPNAPGT
;
A
#
# COMPACT_ATOMS: atom_id res chain seq x y z
N MET A 1 -24.30 33.65 -6.70
CA MET A 1 -22.87 33.73 -6.40
C MET A 1 -22.20 32.53 -7.07
N PRO A 2 -21.36 32.68 -8.10
CA PRO A 2 -20.68 31.55 -8.73
C PRO A 2 -19.63 31.01 -7.76
N LEU A 3 -19.50 29.68 -7.71
CA LEU A 3 -18.48 28.98 -6.94
C LEU A 3 -17.08 29.39 -7.43
N PRO A 4 -16.08 29.57 -6.58
CA PRO A 4 -14.73 29.88 -7.01
C PRO A 4 -14.16 28.72 -7.84
N GLU A 5 -13.62 29.06 -9.00
CA GLU A 5 -12.92 28.13 -9.89
C GLU A 5 -11.67 27.56 -9.19
N ASP A 6 -11.51 26.25 -9.27
CA ASP A 6 -10.40 25.49 -8.69
C ASP A 6 -9.06 25.89 -9.33
N PRO A 7 -8.06 26.43 -8.61
CA PRO A 7 -6.81 26.92 -9.20
C PRO A 7 -5.75 25.84 -9.46
N ILE A 8 -6.13 24.56 -9.58
CA ILE A 8 -5.16 23.47 -9.81
C ILE A 8 -5.10 23.14 -11.31
N PRO A 9 -3.93 23.33 -11.96
CA PRO A 9 -3.79 22.98 -13.37
C PRO A 9 -4.03 21.49 -13.60
N ALA A 10 -4.87 21.17 -14.56
CA ALA A 10 -5.31 19.83 -14.93
C ALA A 10 -4.18 18.86 -15.40
N SER A 11 -2.93 19.33 -15.53
CA SER A 11 -1.81 18.58 -16.10
C SER A 11 -1.18 17.53 -15.17
N ASN A 12 -1.51 17.51 -13.88
CA ASN A 12 -0.96 16.53 -12.91
C ASN A 12 -1.96 15.50 -12.38
N ARG A 13 -3.20 15.55 -12.84
CA ARG A 13 -4.19 14.52 -12.52
C ARG A 13 -4.03 13.40 -13.54
N ASN A 14 -3.53 12.25 -13.10
CA ASN A 14 -3.58 11.01 -13.89
C ASN A 14 -5.08 10.65 -14.02
N PRO A 15 -5.73 10.91 -15.17
CA PRO A 15 -7.21 10.85 -15.27
C PRO A 15 -7.78 9.44 -15.06
N VAL A 16 -6.95 8.42 -15.18
CA VAL A 16 -7.35 7.01 -14.98
C VAL A 16 -7.45 6.64 -13.50
N LEU A 17 -6.86 7.44 -12.59
CA LEU A 17 -6.85 7.17 -11.14
C LEU A 17 -7.81 8.05 -10.33
N ALA A 18 -8.42 9.03 -10.95
CA ALA A 18 -9.55 9.78 -10.40
C ALA A 18 -10.87 8.98 -10.44
N ALA A 19 -10.82 7.70 -10.78
CA ALA A 19 -12.01 6.85 -10.72
C ALA A 19 -12.53 6.83 -9.27
N PRO A 20 -13.81 7.12 -9.02
CA PRO A 20 -14.42 7.17 -7.69
C PRO A 20 -14.39 5.83 -6.94
N VAL A 21 -13.78 4.80 -7.52
CA VAL A 21 -13.73 3.41 -7.04
C VAL A 21 -12.52 3.13 -6.12
N ALA A 22 -11.49 3.97 -6.10
CA ALA A 22 -10.26 3.69 -5.36
C ALA A 22 -10.23 4.37 -3.97
N HIS A 23 -11.23 4.10 -3.15
CA HIS A 23 -11.18 4.46 -1.74
C HIS A 23 -10.12 3.62 -1.01
N LEU A 24 -9.29 4.23 -0.15
CA LEU A 24 -8.20 3.53 0.55
C LEU A 24 -8.66 2.32 1.39
N LEU A 25 -9.89 2.32 1.89
CA LEU A 25 -10.51 1.20 2.60
C LEU A 25 -11.59 0.49 1.77
N ALA A 26 -11.63 0.67 0.45
CA ALA A 26 -12.68 0.13 -0.42
C ALA A 26 -12.85 -1.40 -0.31
N LEU A 27 -11.74 -2.12 -0.15
CA LEU A 27 -11.74 -3.58 -0.06
C LEU A 27 -11.89 -4.11 1.39
N ALA A 28 -12.05 -3.24 2.38
CA ALA A 28 -12.41 -3.67 3.72
C ALA A 28 -13.80 -4.36 3.68
N PRO A 29 -13.99 -5.49 4.39
CA PRO A 29 -15.25 -6.24 4.35
C PRO A 29 -16.46 -5.43 4.80
N LEU A 30 -17.65 -5.82 4.32
CA LEU A 30 -18.92 -5.14 4.62
C LEU A 30 -19.19 -5.00 6.12
N ASP A 31 -18.88 -6.02 6.91
CA ASP A 31 -19.06 -5.96 8.37
C ASP A 31 -18.18 -4.89 9.03
N VAL A 32 -17.01 -4.60 8.47
CA VAL A 32 -16.13 -3.51 8.93
C VAL A 32 -16.74 -2.15 8.55
N TRP A 33 -17.19 -2.00 7.30
CA TRP A 33 -17.84 -0.77 6.85
C TRP A 33 -19.13 -0.49 7.61
N LEU A 34 -19.96 -1.51 7.88
CA LEU A 34 -21.17 -1.35 8.68
C LEU A 34 -20.86 -0.83 10.09
N ARG A 35 -19.78 -1.31 10.70
CA ARG A 35 -19.30 -0.77 11.99
C ARG A 35 -18.84 0.69 11.90
N MET A 36 -18.12 1.06 10.84
CA MET A 36 -17.68 2.45 10.62
C MET A 36 -18.85 3.39 10.32
N LEU A 37 -19.86 2.91 9.63
CA LEU A 37 -21.06 3.67 9.25
C LEU A 37 -22.12 3.74 10.37
N ALA A 38 -21.99 2.91 11.40
CA ALA A 38 -22.98 2.85 12.49
C ALA A 38 -23.23 4.23 13.11
N GLY A 39 -24.52 4.64 13.14
CA GLY A 39 -24.91 5.96 13.64
C GLY A 39 -24.53 7.15 12.74
N THR A 40 -24.07 6.91 11.50
CA THR A 40 -23.68 7.97 10.56
C THR A 40 -24.80 8.24 9.56
N ARG A 41 -25.18 9.51 9.39
CA ARG A 41 -26.07 9.95 8.32
C ARG A 41 -25.23 10.50 7.17
N ILE A 42 -25.20 9.78 6.07
CA ILE A 42 -24.44 10.18 4.86
C ILE A 42 -25.33 11.11 4.03
N HIS A 43 -24.81 12.29 3.71
CA HIS A 43 -25.54 13.24 2.85
C HIS A 43 -25.72 12.67 1.43
N PRO A 44 -26.88 12.86 0.76
CA PRO A 44 -27.19 12.26 -0.54
C PRO A 44 -26.14 12.48 -1.63
N ARG A 45 -25.43 13.60 -1.61
CA ARG A 45 -24.35 13.91 -2.58
C ARG A 45 -23.21 12.88 -2.59
N TYR A 46 -23.04 12.08 -1.51
CA TYR A 46 -22.01 11.05 -1.40
C TYR A 46 -22.53 9.63 -1.69
N TRP A 47 -23.82 9.45 -1.97
CA TRP A 47 -24.41 8.11 -2.16
C TRP A 47 -23.78 7.34 -3.30
N ILE A 48 -23.45 8.00 -4.43
CA ILE A 48 -22.76 7.33 -5.55
C ILE A 48 -21.41 6.76 -5.08
N ARG A 49 -20.66 7.53 -4.31
CA ARG A 49 -19.38 7.08 -3.72
C ARG A 49 -19.60 5.92 -2.73
N LEU A 50 -20.62 6.04 -1.89
CA LEU A 50 -20.99 5.00 -0.93
C LEU A 50 -21.42 3.71 -1.62
N LEU A 51 -22.16 3.78 -2.72
CA LEU A 51 -22.51 2.61 -3.54
C LEU A 51 -21.26 1.96 -4.14
N GLY A 52 -20.31 2.75 -4.64
CA GLY A 52 -19.02 2.25 -5.13
C GLY A 52 -18.23 1.54 -4.03
N ILE A 53 -18.16 2.12 -2.83
CA ILE A 53 -17.54 1.51 -1.65
C ILE A 53 -18.28 0.22 -1.27
N GLY A 54 -19.61 0.22 -1.27
CA GLY A 54 -20.43 -0.96 -0.97
C GLY A 54 -20.14 -2.12 -1.94
N PHE A 55 -20.02 -1.82 -3.23
CA PHE A 55 -19.66 -2.82 -4.24
C PHE A 55 -18.25 -3.38 -4.01
N THR A 56 -17.25 -2.53 -3.84
CA THR A 56 -15.85 -2.97 -3.62
C THR A 56 -15.68 -3.69 -2.29
N SER A 57 -16.42 -3.28 -1.25
CA SER A 57 -16.48 -3.95 0.04
C SER A 57 -17.13 -5.33 -0.03
N LEU A 58 -18.18 -5.50 -0.86
CA LEU A 58 -18.75 -6.82 -1.15
C LEU A 58 -17.71 -7.73 -1.82
N VAL A 59 -16.98 -7.22 -2.82
CA VAL A 59 -15.87 -7.96 -3.46
C VAL A 59 -14.82 -8.35 -2.41
N GLY A 60 -14.39 -7.41 -1.56
CA GLY A 60 -13.44 -7.67 -0.48
C GLY A 60 -13.95 -8.71 0.54
N THR A 61 -15.27 -8.69 0.84
CA THR A 61 -15.92 -9.68 1.70
C THR A 61 -15.84 -11.08 1.11
N LEU A 62 -16.30 -11.23 -0.15
CA LEU A 62 -16.29 -12.52 -0.84
C LEU A 62 -14.88 -13.05 -1.04
N TRP A 63 -13.94 -12.18 -1.38
CA TRP A 63 -12.53 -12.53 -1.55
C TRP A 63 -11.88 -13.00 -0.25
N SER A 64 -12.14 -12.32 0.85
CA SER A 64 -11.55 -12.65 2.15
C SER A 64 -12.24 -13.80 2.88
N LEU A 65 -13.47 -14.14 2.53
CA LEU A 65 -14.30 -15.10 3.27
C LEU A 65 -13.64 -16.47 3.49
N PRO A 66 -13.05 -17.15 2.47
CA PRO A 66 -12.38 -18.43 2.67
C PRO A 66 -11.22 -18.32 3.66
N GLU A 67 -10.43 -17.25 3.53
CA GLU A 67 -9.29 -17.02 4.43
C GLU A 67 -9.74 -16.68 5.85
N ARG A 68 -10.79 -15.89 6.02
CA ARG A 68 -11.37 -15.55 7.33
C ARG A 68 -11.80 -16.81 8.07
N ILE A 69 -12.42 -17.78 7.38
CA ILE A 69 -12.85 -19.05 7.96
C ILE A 69 -11.62 -19.86 8.38
N VAL A 70 -10.69 -20.10 7.46
CA VAL A 70 -9.47 -20.88 7.74
C VAL A 70 -8.63 -20.23 8.84
N PHE A 71 -8.40 -18.91 8.73
CA PHE A 71 -7.66 -18.17 9.74
C PHE A 71 -8.34 -18.23 11.11
N GLY A 72 -9.66 -18.03 11.16
CA GLY A 72 -10.43 -18.10 12.41
C GLY A 72 -10.32 -19.44 13.10
N ILE A 73 -10.37 -20.53 12.33
CA ILE A 73 -10.15 -21.90 12.84
C ILE A 73 -8.71 -22.05 13.34
N CYS A 74 -7.71 -21.76 12.51
CA CYS A 74 -6.30 -21.85 12.88
C CYS A 74 -5.98 -21.01 14.10
N TRP A 75 -6.46 -19.76 14.15
CA TRP A 75 -6.21 -18.83 15.24
C TRP A 75 -6.78 -19.32 16.57
N ARG A 76 -8.01 -19.88 16.53
CA ARG A 76 -8.67 -20.41 17.72
C ARG A 76 -7.99 -21.67 18.27
N PHE A 77 -7.51 -22.56 17.40
CA PHE A 77 -6.96 -23.84 17.81
C PHE A 77 -5.44 -23.85 18.00
N LEU A 78 -4.71 -22.98 17.30
CA LEU A 78 -3.25 -22.95 17.35
C LEU A 78 -2.70 -21.92 18.35
N LYS A 79 -3.50 -20.94 18.76
CA LYS A 79 -3.06 -19.86 19.64
C LYS A 79 -3.59 -20.04 21.05
N LYS A 80 -2.66 -20.11 22.04
CA LYS A 80 -3.00 -20.09 23.46
C LYS A 80 -3.48 -18.69 23.87
N ASN A 81 -2.79 -17.64 23.39
CA ASN A 81 -3.19 -16.26 23.57
C ASN A 81 -3.34 -15.57 22.20
N PRO A 82 -4.57 -15.23 21.77
CA PRO A 82 -4.80 -14.59 20.49
C PRO A 82 -4.38 -13.12 20.43
N GLU A 83 -3.99 -12.53 21.55
CA GLU A 83 -3.52 -11.14 21.65
C GLU A 83 -2.00 -11.02 21.56
N GLN A 84 -1.29 -12.16 21.49
CA GLN A 84 0.16 -12.21 21.42
C GLN A 84 0.65 -12.89 20.13
N LEU A 85 1.82 -12.49 19.67
CA LEU A 85 2.53 -13.17 18.59
C LEU A 85 3.63 -14.05 19.21
N ASP A 86 3.50 -15.38 19.01
CA ASP A 86 4.51 -16.31 19.53
C ASP A 86 5.83 -16.15 18.78
N HIS A 87 6.86 -15.72 19.48
CA HIS A 87 8.27 -15.77 19.10
C HIS A 87 8.62 -15.24 17.70
N PRO A 88 8.35 -13.97 17.37
CA PRO A 88 9.01 -13.38 16.21
C PRO A 88 10.53 -13.31 16.50
N PRO A 89 11.40 -13.53 15.51
CA PRO A 89 12.87 -13.45 15.71
C PRO A 89 13.35 -12.07 16.11
N GLY A 90 12.51 -11.05 16.02
CA GLY A 90 12.67 -9.68 16.42
C GLY A 90 11.56 -8.85 15.82
N VAL A 91 11.22 -7.76 16.48
CA VAL A 91 10.24 -6.79 15.98
C VAL A 91 10.83 -5.40 16.09
N LEU A 92 10.86 -4.67 14.96
CA LEU A 92 11.28 -3.28 14.90
C LEU A 92 10.08 -2.42 14.50
N VAL A 93 9.73 -1.46 15.33
CA VAL A 93 8.58 -0.57 15.10
C VAL A 93 9.06 0.85 14.84
N ILE A 94 8.73 1.40 13.68
CA ILE A 94 9.06 2.77 13.31
C ILE A 94 7.92 3.67 13.73
N VAL A 95 8.20 4.61 14.60
CA VAL A 95 7.23 5.52 15.24
C VAL A 95 7.60 7.00 15.03
N GLY A 96 6.73 7.88 15.42
CA GLY A 96 6.84 9.33 15.29
C GLY A 96 5.48 9.90 14.94
N TYR A 97 5.38 11.18 14.58
CA TYR A 97 4.10 11.71 14.12
C TYR A 97 3.99 11.61 12.60
N TYR A 98 2.76 11.67 12.09
CA TYR A 98 2.50 11.66 10.65
C TYR A 98 3.26 12.78 9.94
N ARG A 99 3.91 12.51 8.81
CA ARG A 99 4.73 13.44 8.02
C ARG A 99 6.08 13.82 8.63
N SER A 100 6.52 13.16 9.69
CA SER A 100 7.86 13.33 10.26
C SER A 100 8.98 12.61 9.49
N GLY A 101 8.66 11.86 8.40
CA GLY A 101 9.66 11.12 7.61
C GLY A 101 9.71 9.62 7.90
N THR A 102 8.83 9.10 8.74
CA THR A 102 8.72 7.67 9.07
C THR A 102 8.62 6.75 7.84
N THR A 103 8.01 7.21 6.74
CA THR A 103 7.94 6.43 5.49
C THR A 103 9.30 6.29 4.82
N HIS A 104 10.15 7.33 4.86
CA HIS A 104 11.50 7.24 4.32
C HIS A 104 12.34 6.25 5.14
N ALA A 105 12.33 6.37 6.47
CA ALA A 105 12.97 5.41 7.36
C ALA A 105 12.47 3.98 7.10
N HIS A 106 11.16 3.79 6.94
CA HIS A 106 10.56 2.49 6.65
C HIS A 106 11.08 1.89 5.34
N ASN A 107 11.17 2.69 4.28
CA ASN A 107 11.67 2.21 2.99
C ASN A 107 13.14 1.80 3.06
N LEU A 108 13.98 2.55 3.79
CA LEU A 108 15.38 2.22 4.00
C LEU A 108 15.55 0.93 4.82
N ILE A 109 14.79 0.79 5.90
CA ILE A 109 14.83 -0.42 6.75
C ILE A 109 14.24 -1.63 6.02
N ALA A 110 13.24 -1.42 5.16
CA ALA A 110 12.64 -2.49 4.34
C ALA A 110 13.55 -2.99 3.20
N CYS A 111 14.71 -2.36 2.97
CA CYS A 111 15.77 -2.86 2.10
C CYS A 111 16.53 -4.03 2.72
N ASP A 112 16.42 -4.25 4.04
CA ASP A 112 17.07 -5.36 4.72
C ASP A 112 16.55 -6.72 4.19
N PRO A 113 17.42 -7.58 3.60
CA PRO A 113 17.03 -8.88 3.11
C PRO A 113 16.56 -9.83 4.23
N ASP A 114 16.97 -9.59 5.48
CA ASP A 114 16.62 -10.40 6.65
C ASP A 114 15.43 -9.83 7.43
N SER A 115 14.75 -8.83 6.86
CA SER A 115 13.52 -8.28 7.40
C SER A 115 12.28 -8.64 6.57
N VAL A 116 11.11 -8.53 7.18
CA VAL A 116 9.81 -8.59 6.53
C VAL A 116 8.91 -7.48 7.05
N THR A 117 8.25 -6.78 6.15
CA THR A 117 7.33 -5.69 6.49
C THR A 117 6.00 -5.86 5.75
N PRO A 118 4.88 -5.37 6.31
CA PRO A 118 3.62 -5.29 5.58
C PRO A 118 3.79 -4.62 4.22
N ARG A 119 3.15 -5.17 3.21
CA ARG A 119 3.07 -4.60 1.86
C ARG A 119 1.67 -4.03 1.62
N TRP A 120 1.53 -3.08 0.70
CA TRP A 120 0.23 -2.45 0.44
C TRP A 120 -0.88 -3.45 0.13
N TYR A 121 -0.60 -4.54 -0.62
CA TYR A 121 -1.61 -5.56 -0.87
C TYR A 121 -2.07 -6.27 0.43
N GLN A 122 -1.19 -6.40 1.41
CA GLN A 122 -1.52 -6.97 2.73
C GLN A 122 -2.29 -5.96 3.59
N ALA A 123 -1.83 -4.72 3.62
CA ALA A 123 -2.44 -3.67 4.44
C ALA A 123 -3.88 -3.35 4.01
N LEU A 124 -4.14 -3.31 2.70
CA LEU A 124 -5.48 -3.03 2.16
C LEU A 124 -6.44 -4.23 2.23
N LEU A 125 -5.92 -5.45 2.22
CA LEU A 125 -6.68 -6.70 2.27
C LEU A 125 -6.28 -7.57 3.46
N GLY A 126 -6.06 -6.99 4.63
CA GLY A 126 -5.55 -7.68 5.82
C GLY A 126 -6.26 -8.99 6.17
N GLN A 127 -7.55 -9.09 5.88
CA GLN A 127 -8.34 -10.30 6.10
C GLN A 127 -8.20 -11.35 4.99
N GLY A 128 -7.70 -10.98 3.79
CA GLY A 128 -7.60 -11.85 2.62
C GLY A 128 -6.23 -11.83 1.94
N CYS A 129 -5.14 -11.67 2.68
CA CYS A 129 -3.80 -11.49 2.10
C CYS A 129 -2.85 -12.68 2.28
N TRP A 130 -3.25 -13.70 3.04
CA TRP A 130 -2.37 -14.81 3.43
C TRP A 130 -2.48 -16.01 2.48
N LEU A 131 -3.67 -16.59 2.31
CA LEU A 131 -3.86 -17.73 1.39
C LEU A 131 -3.82 -17.28 -0.07
N SER A 132 -4.43 -16.15 -0.36
CA SER A 132 -4.55 -15.61 -1.72
C SER A 132 -3.39 -14.69 -2.13
N TRP A 133 -2.30 -14.64 -1.36
CA TRP A 133 -1.18 -13.71 -1.53
C TRP A 133 -0.65 -13.61 -2.97
N ALA A 134 -0.54 -14.76 -3.65
CA ALA A 134 0.00 -14.84 -4.99
C ALA A 134 -0.88 -14.12 -6.03
N VAL A 135 -2.20 -14.13 -5.81
CA VAL A 135 -3.18 -13.49 -6.71
C VAL A 135 -3.47 -12.07 -6.26
N THR A 136 -3.66 -11.84 -4.96
CA THR A 136 -4.02 -10.53 -4.39
C THR A 136 -3.03 -9.43 -4.76
N ARG A 137 -1.73 -9.72 -4.72
CA ARG A 137 -0.68 -8.77 -5.09
C ARG A 137 -0.80 -8.26 -6.54
N PHE A 138 -1.31 -9.10 -7.45
CA PHE A 138 -1.53 -8.71 -8.84
C PHE A 138 -2.87 -8.02 -9.05
N LEU A 139 -3.92 -8.45 -8.32
CA LEU A 139 -5.25 -7.87 -8.37
C LEU A 139 -5.24 -6.37 -8.07
N LEU A 140 -4.39 -5.91 -7.17
CA LEU A 140 -4.35 -4.52 -6.74
C LEU A 140 -3.55 -3.60 -7.67
N VAL A 141 -2.73 -4.16 -8.58
CA VAL A 141 -1.90 -3.36 -9.48
C VAL A 141 -2.67 -2.31 -10.28
N PRO A 142 -3.81 -2.63 -10.91
CA PRO A 142 -4.56 -1.64 -11.68
C PRO A 142 -5.14 -0.50 -10.84
N PHE A 143 -5.34 -0.74 -9.54
CA PHE A 143 -5.99 0.21 -8.62
C PHE A 143 -5.01 1.07 -7.83
N LEU A 144 -3.72 0.71 -7.81
CA LEU A 144 -2.68 1.46 -7.13
C LEU A 144 -1.81 2.21 -8.15
N GLY A 145 -1.56 3.48 -7.88
CA GLY A 145 -0.66 4.31 -8.68
C GLY A 145 0.81 3.87 -8.57
N SER A 146 1.67 4.44 -9.40
CA SER A 146 3.12 4.28 -9.30
C SER A 146 3.75 5.20 -8.24
N SER A 147 3.04 6.25 -7.83
CA SER A 147 3.46 7.18 -6.78
C SER A 147 2.26 7.61 -5.95
N ARG A 148 2.51 7.98 -4.70
CA ARG A 148 1.47 8.50 -3.81
C ARG A 148 1.13 9.95 -4.20
N PRO A 149 -0.16 10.33 -4.21
CA PRO A 149 -0.56 11.68 -4.61
C PRO A 149 0.03 12.79 -3.71
N GLN A 150 0.20 12.50 -2.41
CA GLN A 150 0.58 13.50 -1.41
C GLN A 150 2.08 13.82 -1.37
N ASP A 151 2.97 12.97 -1.92
CA ASP A 151 4.41 13.19 -1.76
C ASP A 151 5.30 12.58 -2.85
N ASN A 152 4.74 12.07 -3.94
CA ASN A 152 5.47 11.43 -5.04
C ASN A 152 6.39 10.25 -4.63
N VAL A 153 6.24 9.74 -3.41
CA VAL A 153 6.95 8.52 -2.99
C VAL A 153 6.41 7.33 -3.79
N GLY A 154 7.27 6.40 -4.13
CA GLY A 154 6.88 5.20 -4.86
C GLY A 154 5.74 4.46 -4.17
N PHE A 155 4.82 3.94 -4.97
CA PHE A 155 3.59 3.31 -4.50
C PHE A 155 3.24 2.10 -5.38
N GLY A 156 2.71 1.08 -4.78
CA GLY A 156 2.30 -0.14 -5.49
C GLY A 156 2.09 -1.29 -4.53
N PRO A 157 1.52 -2.42 -4.99
CA PRO A 157 1.15 -3.54 -4.13
C PRO A 157 2.30 -4.10 -3.27
N MET A 158 3.53 -4.06 -3.80
CA MET A 158 4.71 -4.63 -3.15
C MET A 158 5.54 -3.61 -2.35
N TRP A 159 5.13 -2.34 -2.33
CA TRP A 159 5.80 -1.33 -1.51
C TRP A 159 5.46 -1.51 -0.03
N PRO A 160 6.37 -1.12 0.89
CA PRO A 160 6.11 -1.10 2.32
C PRO A 160 4.87 -0.28 2.65
N ALA A 161 4.06 -0.77 3.58
CA ALA A 161 2.79 -0.17 3.97
C ALA A 161 2.65 -0.03 5.48
N GLU A 162 1.83 0.92 5.90
CA GLU A 162 1.44 1.07 7.29
C GLU A 162 0.47 -0.04 7.70
N ASP A 163 0.72 -0.67 8.83
CA ASP A 163 -0.16 -1.69 9.39
C ASP A 163 -1.49 -1.10 9.88
N ASP A 164 -1.56 0.21 10.11
CA ASP A 164 -2.78 0.93 10.50
C ASP A 164 -3.93 0.77 9.49
N PHE A 165 -3.63 0.63 8.19
CA PHE A 165 -4.64 0.30 7.19
C PHE A 165 -5.31 -1.05 7.46
N SER A 166 -4.56 -2.04 7.97
CA SER A 166 -5.13 -3.31 8.41
C SER A 166 -5.92 -3.18 9.70
N LEU A 167 -5.46 -2.37 10.66
CA LEU A 167 -6.21 -2.07 11.87
C LEU A 167 -7.57 -1.44 11.54
N ALA A 168 -7.58 -0.48 10.61
CA ALA A 168 -8.81 0.12 10.10
C ALA A 168 -9.68 -0.89 9.33
N GLY A 169 -9.11 -1.59 8.36
CA GLY A 169 -9.83 -2.46 7.41
C GLY A 169 -10.21 -3.84 7.97
N TRP A 170 -9.67 -4.25 9.11
CA TRP A 170 -10.02 -5.50 9.77
C TRP A 170 -10.78 -5.26 11.08
N GLY A 171 -10.20 -4.48 11.99
CA GLY A 171 -10.74 -4.27 13.32
C GLY A 171 -11.68 -3.08 13.46
N ALA A 172 -11.68 -2.12 12.54
CA ALA A 172 -12.19 -0.78 12.71
C ALA A 172 -11.62 -0.12 13.99
N CYS A 173 -10.33 -0.35 14.27
CA CYS A 173 -9.62 0.08 15.48
C CYS A 173 -8.39 0.94 15.10
N SER A 174 -8.64 2.08 14.44
CA SER A 174 -7.66 3.03 13.95
C SER A 174 -8.27 4.43 13.89
N THR A 175 -7.42 5.44 13.85
CA THR A 175 -7.83 6.83 13.63
C THR A 175 -8.13 7.15 12.16
N LEU A 176 -7.71 6.29 11.20
CA LEU A 176 -7.87 6.52 9.76
C LEU A 176 -9.30 6.86 9.32
N PRO A 177 -10.38 6.22 9.86
CA PRO A 177 -11.73 6.62 9.50
C PRO A 177 -12.04 8.08 9.85
N GLY A 178 -11.63 8.56 11.02
CA GLY A 178 -11.79 9.96 11.44
C GLY A 178 -10.90 10.93 10.66
N ARG A 179 -9.73 10.48 10.23
CA ARG A 179 -8.81 11.30 9.43
C ARG A 179 -9.26 11.45 7.98
N LEU A 180 -9.69 10.36 7.35
CA LEU A 180 -9.82 10.27 5.89
C LEU A 180 -11.26 10.15 5.39
N ILE A 181 -12.23 9.85 6.29
CA ILE A 181 -13.60 9.55 5.88
C ILE A 181 -14.62 10.45 6.60
N PHE A 182 -14.50 10.56 7.92
CA PHE A 182 -15.46 11.23 8.81
C PHE A 182 -14.79 12.23 9.75
N PRO A 183 -14.17 13.31 9.25
CA PRO A 183 -13.46 14.27 10.10
C PRO A 183 -14.35 14.98 11.12
N SER A 184 -15.66 15.18 10.85
CA SER A 184 -16.60 15.75 11.83
C SER A 184 -16.86 14.84 13.04
N ARG A 185 -16.52 13.56 12.92
CA ARG A 185 -16.66 12.54 13.97
C ARG A 185 -15.33 12.19 14.64
N TRP A 186 -14.38 13.09 14.58
CA TRP A 186 -13.04 12.87 15.09
C TRP A 186 -13.03 12.34 16.53
N SER A 187 -13.87 12.88 17.42
CA SER A 187 -13.97 12.44 18.82
C SER A 187 -14.27 10.94 19.02
N GLN A 188 -14.89 10.28 18.03
CA GLN A 188 -15.15 8.83 18.09
C GLN A 188 -13.91 7.99 17.71
N TRP A 189 -13.00 8.59 16.95
CA TRP A 189 -11.83 7.91 16.40
C TRP A 189 -10.54 8.29 17.12
N SER A 190 -10.48 9.47 17.76
CA SER A 190 -9.29 9.95 18.47
C SER A 190 -8.86 9.05 19.62
N LYS A 191 -9.77 8.30 20.22
CA LYS A 191 -9.45 7.32 21.29
C LYS A 191 -8.41 6.27 20.85
N TRP A 192 -8.25 6.04 19.53
CA TRP A 192 -7.26 5.14 18.99
C TRP A 192 -5.85 5.78 18.88
N ASN A 193 -5.69 7.07 19.22
CA ASN A 193 -4.37 7.70 19.24
C ASN A 193 -3.46 7.12 20.33
N THR A 194 -4.00 6.99 21.55
CA THR A 194 -3.25 6.54 22.73
C THR A 194 -3.83 5.28 23.38
N LEU A 195 -5.02 4.85 22.97
CA LEU A 195 -5.80 3.75 23.53
C LEU A 195 -6.28 3.96 24.98
N GLU A 196 -5.94 5.07 25.64
CA GLU A 196 -6.31 5.35 27.03
C GLU A 196 -7.82 5.42 27.24
N GLN A 197 -8.54 6.01 26.28
CA GLN A 197 -10.00 6.13 26.31
C GLN A 197 -10.72 4.89 25.78
N CYS A 198 -9.98 3.86 25.36
CA CYS A 198 -10.55 2.60 24.89
C CYS A 198 -10.90 1.71 26.08
N SER A 199 -12.06 1.05 25.99
CA SER A 199 -12.41 -0.04 26.91
C SER A 199 -11.44 -1.21 26.74
N GLU A 200 -11.34 -2.09 27.74
CA GLU A 200 -10.48 -3.28 27.63
C GLU A 200 -10.87 -4.18 26.46
N SER A 201 -12.15 -4.30 26.15
CA SER A 201 -12.61 -5.04 24.98
C SER A 201 -12.17 -4.42 23.65
N GLU A 202 -12.01 -3.10 23.59
CA GLU A 202 -11.49 -2.39 22.41
C GLU A 202 -9.98 -2.55 22.31
N ARG A 203 -9.24 -2.42 23.40
CA ARG A 203 -7.80 -2.68 23.45
C ARG A 203 -7.49 -4.12 23.07
N ALA A 204 -8.20 -5.09 23.64
CA ALA A 204 -8.08 -6.50 23.26
C ALA A 204 -8.41 -6.77 21.78
N ARG A 205 -9.37 -6.04 21.19
CA ARG A 205 -9.65 -6.10 19.75
C ARG A 205 -8.48 -5.54 18.94
N TRP A 206 -7.90 -4.42 19.35
CA TRP A 206 -6.74 -3.82 18.71
C TRP A 206 -5.53 -4.78 18.75
N ARG A 207 -5.19 -5.31 19.93
CA ARG A 207 -4.11 -6.30 20.10
C ARG A 207 -4.33 -7.53 19.21
N ARG A 208 -5.52 -8.14 19.25
CA ARG A 208 -5.84 -9.30 18.40
C ARG A 208 -5.74 -9.03 16.92
N THR A 209 -6.17 -7.84 16.49
CA THR A 209 -6.10 -7.46 15.07
C THR A 209 -4.64 -7.31 14.64
N LEU A 210 -3.81 -6.60 15.42
CA LEU A 210 -2.41 -6.41 15.11
C LEU A 210 -1.62 -7.73 15.18
N ALA A 211 -1.79 -8.52 16.23
CA ALA A 211 -1.16 -9.83 16.38
C ALA A 211 -1.53 -10.78 15.23
N GLY A 212 -2.81 -10.83 14.86
CA GLY A 212 -3.30 -11.63 13.74
C GLY A 212 -2.75 -11.18 12.39
N PHE A 213 -2.64 -9.87 12.18
CA PHE A 213 -2.04 -9.32 10.96
C PHE A 213 -0.53 -9.60 10.90
N ALA A 214 0.19 -9.34 11.97
CA ALA A 214 1.62 -9.61 12.08
C ALA A 214 1.93 -11.11 11.83
N TRP A 215 1.09 -12.02 12.37
CA TRP A 215 1.22 -13.45 12.11
C TRP A 215 1.08 -13.78 10.61
N LYS A 216 0.13 -13.18 9.90
CA LYS A 216 -0.04 -13.40 8.46
C LYS A 216 1.17 -12.90 7.66
N VAL A 217 1.73 -11.75 8.05
CA VAL A 217 2.91 -11.16 7.40
C VAL A 217 4.14 -12.05 7.60
N THR A 218 4.38 -12.52 8.83
CA THR A 218 5.59 -13.28 9.20
C THR A 218 5.52 -14.75 8.81
N ARG A 219 4.32 -15.32 8.64
CA ARG A 219 4.12 -16.78 8.46
C ARG A 219 4.92 -17.39 7.30
N ARG A 220 5.21 -16.61 6.25
CA ARG A 220 6.02 -17.05 5.11
C ARG A 220 7.52 -16.87 5.33
N HIS A 221 7.89 -16.04 6.29
CA HIS A 221 9.26 -15.65 6.60
C HIS A 221 9.53 -15.75 8.12
N PRO A 222 9.35 -16.93 8.73
CA PRO A 222 9.33 -17.07 10.19
C PRO A 222 10.67 -16.77 10.87
N LYS A 223 11.74 -16.65 10.10
CA LYS A 223 13.09 -16.34 10.61
C LYS A 223 13.49 -14.87 10.42
N LYS A 224 12.67 -14.08 9.73
CA LYS A 224 13.00 -12.68 9.44
C LYS A 224 12.46 -11.75 10.53
N MET A 225 13.19 -10.69 10.82
CA MET A 225 12.75 -9.62 11.72
C MET A 225 11.49 -8.96 11.14
N LEU A 226 10.46 -8.79 11.96
CA LEU A 226 9.26 -8.06 11.56
C LEU A 226 9.48 -6.56 11.72
N VAL A 227 9.27 -5.80 10.64
CA VAL A 227 9.29 -4.34 10.66
C VAL A 227 7.88 -3.81 10.51
N LEU A 228 7.39 -3.08 11.49
CA LEU A 228 6.10 -2.40 11.48
C LEU A 228 6.29 -0.89 11.40
N LYS A 229 5.35 -0.21 10.79
CA LYS A 229 5.36 1.25 10.76
C LYS A 229 3.94 1.80 10.75
N THR A 230 3.59 2.39 11.86
CA THR A 230 2.45 3.30 12.01
C THR A 230 2.90 4.46 12.87
N PRO A 231 2.78 5.70 12.41
CA PRO A 231 3.29 6.84 13.16
C PRO A 231 2.79 6.90 14.61
N SER A 232 1.51 6.69 14.85
CA SER A 232 0.92 6.73 16.20
C SER A 232 1.32 5.56 17.12
N HIS A 233 2.01 4.56 16.64
CA HIS A 233 2.49 3.43 17.49
C HIS A 233 3.45 3.85 18.60
N GLY A 234 4.03 5.05 18.52
CA GLY A 234 4.77 5.64 19.64
C GLY A 234 3.94 5.78 20.90
N ALA A 235 2.66 6.11 20.76
CA ALA A 235 1.72 6.17 21.87
C ALA A 235 1.12 4.80 22.27
N HIS A 236 1.58 3.70 21.68
CA HIS A 236 1.10 2.34 21.93
C HIS A 236 2.23 1.40 22.39
N ILE A 237 3.34 1.93 22.88
CA ILE A 237 4.54 1.14 23.24
C ILE A 237 4.19 0.02 24.23
N SER A 238 3.43 0.31 25.27
CA SER A 238 3.02 -0.68 26.27
C SER A 238 2.21 -1.84 25.66
N GLU A 239 1.26 -1.54 24.79
CA GLU A 239 0.43 -2.53 24.11
C GLU A 239 1.26 -3.36 23.10
N LEU A 240 2.24 -2.74 22.45
CA LEU A 240 3.17 -3.44 21.54
C LEU A 240 4.10 -4.38 22.29
N VAL A 241 4.55 -4.00 23.49
CA VAL A 241 5.31 -4.88 24.40
C VAL A 241 4.44 -6.04 24.85
N GLU A 242 3.15 -5.83 25.14
CA GLU A 242 2.23 -6.91 25.50
C GLU A 242 2.03 -7.92 24.35
N ILE A 243 1.96 -7.41 23.09
CA ILE A 243 1.79 -8.29 21.89
C ILE A 243 3.08 -9.06 21.55
N PHE A 244 4.22 -8.37 21.55
CA PHE A 244 5.47 -8.88 20.97
C PHE A 244 6.53 -9.28 22.02
N GLY A 245 6.28 -8.96 23.29
CA GLY A 245 7.23 -9.22 24.37
C GLY A 245 8.46 -8.32 24.34
N ASP A 246 9.52 -8.74 25.03
CA ASP A 246 10.76 -7.97 25.17
C ASP A 246 11.63 -7.92 23.91
N HIS A 247 11.21 -8.58 22.85
CA HIS A 247 11.91 -8.57 21.55
C HIS A 247 11.54 -7.36 20.67
N VAL A 248 10.56 -6.53 21.10
CA VAL A 248 10.18 -5.33 20.35
C VAL A 248 11.15 -4.19 20.62
N ARG A 249 11.58 -3.53 19.55
CA ARG A 249 12.43 -2.34 19.54
C ARG A 249 11.79 -1.24 18.75
N PHE A 250 12.20 0.00 19.00
CA PHE A 250 11.55 1.17 18.41
C PHE A 250 12.60 2.10 17.78
N ILE A 251 12.24 2.69 16.65
CA ILE A 251 12.96 3.82 16.06
C ILE A 251 11.99 4.98 15.98
N HIS A 252 12.24 6.04 16.72
CA HIS A 252 11.46 7.26 16.69
C HIS A 252 12.06 8.25 15.69
N VAL A 253 11.25 8.72 14.74
CA VAL A 253 11.65 9.71 13.74
C VAL A 253 10.93 11.01 14.01
N SER A 254 11.66 12.04 14.43
CA SER A 254 11.15 13.40 14.64
C SER A 254 11.49 14.33 13.48
N ARG A 255 10.82 15.48 13.42
CA ARG A 255 11.03 16.51 12.41
C ARG A 255 10.58 17.85 12.97
N ASP A 256 11.04 18.96 12.36
CA ASP A 256 10.56 20.32 12.67
C ASP A 256 9.02 20.36 12.71
N PRO A 257 8.40 20.73 13.84
CA PRO A 257 6.95 20.68 14.03
C PRO A 257 6.17 21.54 13.02
N ILE A 258 6.68 22.71 12.64
CA ILE A 258 6.03 23.58 11.67
C ILE A 258 5.92 22.87 10.33
N LYS A 259 7.01 22.26 9.85
CA LYS A 259 7.02 21.49 8.59
C LYS A 259 6.10 20.27 8.65
N VAL A 260 5.98 19.65 9.83
CA VAL A 260 5.08 18.53 10.06
C VAL A 260 3.61 18.97 9.93
N ILE A 261 3.22 20.05 10.62
CA ILE A 261 1.87 20.60 10.58
C ILE A 261 1.49 21.00 9.17
N GLU A 262 2.34 21.79 8.48
CA GLU A 262 2.13 22.16 7.08
C GLU A 262 1.93 20.95 6.16
N SER A 263 2.76 19.93 6.32
CA SER A 263 2.69 18.72 5.49
C SER A 263 1.43 17.90 5.77
N ASN A 264 0.93 17.89 7.01
CA ASN A 264 -0.34 17.24 7.36
C ASN A 264 -1.53 18.00 6.79
N MET A 265 -1.57 19.33 6.88
CA MET A 265 -2.61 20.16 6.26
C MET A 265 -2.74 19.82 4.76
N ARG A 266 -1.60 19.81 4.04
CA ARG A 266 -1.55 19.43 2.61
C ARG A 266 -2.05 18.00 2.37
N MET A 267 -1.64 17.04 3.20
CA MET A 267 -2.08 15.65 3.06
C MET A 267 -3.60 15.52 3.19
N HIS A 268 -4.22 16.24 4.12
CA HIS A 268 -5.68 16.23 4.25
C HIS A 268 -6.38 16.79 3.02
N ASP A 269 -5.82 17.82 2.41
CA ASP A 269 -6.31 18.37 1.14
C ASP A 269 -6.22 17.37 0.00
N ASP A 270 -5.04 16.76 -0.18
CA ASP A 270 -4.79 15.76 -1.23
C ASP A 270 -5.71 14.52 -1.10
N LEU A 271 -6.03 14.12 0.14
CA LEU A 271 -6.85 12.95 0.43
C LEU A 271 -8.34 13.27 0.59
N SER A 272 -8.76 14.50 0.42
CA SER A 272 -10.15 14.94 0.57
C SER A 272 -11.16 14.23 -0.36
N SER A 273 -10.68 13.61 -1.44
CA SER A 273 -11.50 12.77 -2.32
C SER A 273 -12.04 11.51 -1.64
N HIS A 274 -11.47 11.09 -0.49
CA HIS A 274 -11.95 9.93 0.28
C HIS A 274 -13.05 10.27 1.29
N LEU A 275 -13.33 11.56 1.53
CA LEU A 275 -14.34 11.97 2.49
C LEU A 275 -15.76 11.55 2.06
N LEU A 276 -16.55 11.10 3.03
CA LEU A 276 -17.99 10.87 2.92
C LEU A 276 -18.81 11.99 3.57
N GLU A 277 -18.16 13.10 3.88
CA GLU A 277 -18.75 14.32 4.43
C GLU A 277 -17.99 15.57 3.94
N SER A 278 -18.40 16.75 4.39
CA SER A 278 -17.72 18.00 4.06
C SER A 278 -16.31 18.05 4.65
N ARG A 279 -15.43 18.78 3.98
CA ARG A 279 -14.11 19.11 4.55
C ARG A 279 -14.28 19.85 5.87
N MET A 280 -13.37 19.63 6.77
CA MET A 280 -13.24 20.44 8.00
C MET A 280 -12.73 21.83 7.62
N ASP A 281 -13.12 22.82 8.39
CA ASP A 281 -12.54 24.15 8.30
C ASP A 281 -11.01 24.11 8.53
N ALA A 282 -10.28 25.01 7.89
CA ALA A 282 -8.81 24.97 7.90
C ALA A 282 -8.23 25.22 9.31
N ASP A 283 -8.84 26.15 10.07
CA ASP A 283 -8.37 26.45 11.42
C ASP A 283 -8.69 25.31 12.39
N ALA A 284 -9.90 24.76 12.32
CA ALA A 284 -10.28 23.58 13.10
C ALA A 284 -9.43 22.34 12.75
N LEU A 285 -9.06 22.17 11.48
CA LEU A 285 -8.15 21.11 11.06
C LEU A 285 -6.75 21.31 11.63
N ARG A 286 -6.24 22.54 11.60
CA ARG A 286 -4.92 22.90 12.17
C ARG A 286 -4.88 22.64 13.68
N GLU A 287 -5.87 23.14 14.41
CA GLU A 287 -6.00 22.91 15.85
C GLU A 287 -6.02 21.42 16.17
N ARG A 288 -6.80 20.63 15.44
CA ARG A 288 -6.83 19.18 15.58
C ARG A 288 -5.46 18.54 15.36
N ILE A 289 -4.74 18.94 14.30
CA ILE A 289 -3.42 18.39 13.98
C ILE A 289 -2.42 18.71 15.08
N VAL A 290 -2.43 19.94 15.62
CA VAL A 290 -1.52 20.35 16.69
C VAL A 290 -1.81 19.57 17.97
N ASN A 291 -3.07 19.47 18.38
CA ASN A 291 -3.49 18.73 19.57
C ASN A 291 -3.14 17.25 19.47
N GLU A 292 -3.42 16.62 18.33
CA GLU A 292 -3.10 15.23 18.10
C GLU A 292 -1.58 14.99 18.06
N TYR A 293 -0.82 15.90 17.46
CA TYR A 293 0.64 15.82 17.45
C TYR A 293 1.20 15.86 18.87
N HIS A 294 0.76 16.82 19.67
CA HIS A 294 1.16 16.94 21.07
C HIS A 294 0.78 15.68 21.87
N GLU A 295 -0.46 15.19 21.73
CA GLU A 295 -0.95 13.99 22.42
C GLU A 295 -0.07 12.76 22.12
N ILE A 296 0.18 12.48 20.85
CA ILE A 296 0.95 11.31 20.43
C ILE A 296 2.42 11.41 20.85
N GLU A 297 3.07 12.56 20.66
CA GLU A 297 4.48 12.72 21.03
C GLU A 297 4.69 12.69 22.54
N HIS A 298 3.81 13.33 23.29
CA HIS A 298 3.84 13.30 24.76
C HIS A 298 3.69 11.85 25.26
N ALA A 299 2.70 11.10 24.75
CA ALA A 299 2.51 9.70 25.10
C ALA A 299 3.71 8.84 24.69
N THR A 300 4.32 9.12 23.52
CA THR A 300 5.54 8.41 23.04
C THR A 300 6.69 8.60 24.01
N VAL A 301 6.98 9.83 24.42
CA VAL A 301 8.05 10.12 25.37
C VAL A 301 7.77 9.49 26.72
N ALA A 302 6.56 9.65 27.26
CA ALA A 302 6.17 9.08 28.54
C ALA A 302 6.30 7.54 28.56
N GLN A 303 5.80 6.86 27.54
CA GLN A 303 5.87 5.40 27.46
C GLN A 303 7.29 4.89 27.15
N SER A 304 8.11 5.67 26.43
CA SER A 304 9.51 5.29 26.15
C SER A 304 10.36 5.20 27.42
N GLN A 305 10.01 5.99 28.46
CA GLN A 305 10.70 5.95 29.75
C GLN A 305 10.49 4.63 30.53
N SER A 306 9.48 3.86 30.18
CA SER A 306 9.23 2.53 30.76
C SER A 306 9.99 1.40 30.07
N LEU A 307 10.67 1.69 28.96
CA LEU A 307 11.47 0.72 28.23
C LEU A 307 12.86 0.58 28.87
N ASP A 308 13.40 -0.63 28.83
CA ASP A 308 14.81 -0.86 29.14
C ASP A 308 15.73 -0.08 28.21
N GLU A 309 16.92 0.26 28.67
CA GLU A 309 17.94 0.91 27.88
C GLU A 309 18.26 0.09 26.60
N GLY A 310 18.43 0.77 25.48
CA GLY A 310 18.70 0.13 24.19
C GLY A 310 17.48 -0.43 23.47
N ARG A 311 16.25 -0.16 23.94
CA ARG A 311 15.03 -0.61 23.24
C ARG A 311 14.39 0.46 22.34
N ILE A 312 14.81 1.72 22.45
CA ILE A 312 14.38 2.80 21.58
C ILE A 312 15.56 3.64 21.11
N ALA A 313 15.60 3.96 19.83
CA ALA A 313 16.53 4.90 19.23
C ALA A 313 15.78 6.10 18.65
N PHE A 314 16.35 7.29 18.81
CA PHE A 314 15.79 8.55 18.30
C PHE A 314 16.62 9.06 17.13
N MET A 315 15.97 9.53 16.07
CA MET A 315 16.61 10.18 14.95
C MET A 315 15.76 11.32 14.41
N THR A 316 16.39 12.29 13.75
CA THR A 316 15.68 13.35 13.07
C THR A 316 15.57 13.07 11.57
N HIS A 317 14.46 13.50 10.93
CA HIS A 317 14.31 13.39 9.49
C HIS A 317 15.44 14.08 8.73
N GLU A 318 15.88 15.24 9.21
CA GLU A 318 16.94 16.02 8.61
C GLU A 318 18.27 15.27 8.61
N ALA A 319 18.63 14.65 9.74
CA ALA A 319 19.84 13.83 9.85
C ALA A 319 19.76 12.58 8.96
N LEU A 320 18.57 11.92 8.93
CA LEU A 320 18.34 10.74 8.09
C LEU A 320 18.47 11.07 6.59
N ILE A 321 18.05 12.25 6.15
CA ILE A 321 18.22 12.68 4.75
C ILE A 321 19.69 13.00 4.46
N ALA A 322 20.41 13.61 5.41
CA ALA A 322 21.81 14.01 5.22
C ALA A 322 22.76 12.79 5.16
N ASP A 323 22.54 11.80 6.02
CA ASP A 323 23.36 10.59 6.12
C ASP A 323 22.48 9.36 6.42
N PRO A 324 21.79 8.79 5.43
CA PRO A 324 20.84 7.70 5.65
C PRO A 324 21.47 6.46 6.28
N ILE A 325 22.62 6.01 5.76
CA ILE A 325 23.30 4.78 6.21
C ILE A 325 23.90 4.99 7.60
N GLY A 326 24.62 6.10 7.82
CA GLY A 326 25.25 6.36 9.11
C GLY A 326 24.23 6.58 10.24
N GLN A 327 23.09 7.22 9.96
CA GLN A 327 22.03 7.39 10.97
C GLN A 327 21.34 6.06 11.31
N LEU A 328 21.09 5.20 10.32
CA LEU A 328 20.56 3.87 10.58
C LEU A 328 21.56 3.00 11.34
N ALA A 329 22.85 3.06 11.01
CA ALA A 329 23.89 2.33 11.73
C ALA A 329 23.93 2.74 13.21
N LYS A 330 23.87 4.05 13.51
CA LYS A 330 23.80 4.55 14.90
C LYS A 330 22.54 4.06 15.62
N ALA A 331 21.37 4.13 14.97
CA ALA A 331 20.13 3.65 15.55
C ALA A 331 20.19 2.15 15.83
N TYR A 332 20.69 1.35 14.90
CA TYR A 332 20.86 -0.10 15.06
C TYR A 332 21.82 -0.42 16.20
N GLN A 333 22.96 0.27 16.27
CA GLN A 333 23.92 0.13 17.38
C GLN A 333 23.26 0.43 18.74
N THR A 334 22.46 1.50 18.84
CA THR A 334 21.69 1.82 20.07
C THR A 334 20.74 0.69 20.44
N LEU A 335 20.12 0.04 19.46
CA LEU A 335 19.17 -1.05 19.66
C LEU A 335 19.82 -2.43 19.86
N GLY A 336 21.14 -2.52 19.85
CA GLY A 336 21.85 -3.80 19.88
C GLY A 336 21.60 -4.64 18.63
N LEU A 337 21.34 -3.99 17.49
CA LEU A 337 21.21 -4.59 16.17
C LEU A 337 22.45 -4.27 15.32
N GLU A 338 22.65 -5.04 14.27
CA GLU A 338 23.73 -4.82 13.31
C GLU A 338 23.15 -4.40 11.96
N LEU A 339 23.69 -3.34 11.38
CA LEU A 339 23.42 -2.97 9.99
C LEU A 339 24.40 -3.74 9.11
N SER A 340 23.94 -4.84 8.51
CA SER A 340 24.76 -5.72 7.69
C SER A 340 25.22 -5.04 6.39
N ASP A 341 26.36 -5.50 5.83
CA ASP A 341 26.84 -5.03 4.53
C ASP A 341 25.80 -5.21 3.42
N PRO A 342 25.11 -6.37 3.29
CA PRO A 342 24.03 -6.52 2.30
C PRO A 342 22.90 -5.51 2.47
N HIS A 343 22.53 -5.17 3.71
CA HIS A 343 21.50 -4.15 3.96
C HIS A 343 21.97 -2.76 3.51
N SER A 344 23.24 -2.40 3.82
CA SER A 344 23.84 -1.14 3.40
C SER A 344 23.92 -1.01 1.88
N ASP A 345 24.28 -2.08 1.18
CA ASP A 345 24.34 -2.13 -0.28
C ASP A 345 22.95 -1.95 -0.91
N GLU A 346 21.93 -2.61 -0.37
CA GLU A 346 20.55 -2.46 -0.84
C GLU A 346 20.00 -1.05 -0.55
N ILE A 347 20.37 -0.42 0.57
CA ILE A 347 20.04 1.00 0.85
C ILE A 347 20.70 1.90 -0.20
N ALA A 348 22.00 1.72 -0.46
CA ALA A 348 22.72 2.51 -1.45
C ALA A 348 22.09 2.37 -2.85
N GLN A 349 21.72 1.15 -3.23
CA GLN A 349 21.02 0.88 -4.47
C GLN A 349 19.63 1.53 -4.51
N TYR A 350 18.86 1.46 -3.43
CA TYR A 350 17.55 2.10 -3.32
C TYR A 350 17.65 3.62 -3.49
N LEU A 351 18.61 4.26 -2.81
CA LEU A 351 18.84 5.71 -2.90
C LEU A 351 19.27 6.12 -4.30
N HIS A 352 20.13 5.32 -4.94
CA HIS A 352 20.52 5.49 -6.32
C HIS A 352 19.31 5.45 -7.28
N ASP A 353 18.46 4.41 -7.16
CA ASP A 353 17.29 4.20 -8.02
C ASP A 353 16.20 5.28 -7.78
N LEU A 354 16.14 5.83 -6.57
CA LEU A 354 15.24 6.93 -6.22
C LEU A 354 15.63 8.23 -6.97
N GLY A 355 16.93 8.40 -7.28
CA GLY A 355 17.45 9.59 -7.96
C GLY A 355 17.20 10.88 -7.18
N ALA A 356 17.35 12.02 -7.84
CA ALA A 356 17.02 13.30 -7.24
C ALA A 356 15.51 13.37 -6.96
N TYR A 357 15.12 13.21 -5.71
CA TYR A 357 13.72 13.34 -5.29
C TYR A 357 13.19 14.73 -5.65
N LYS A 358 12.31 14.78 -6.63
CA LYS A 358 11.62 16.02 -7.01
C LYS A 358 10.45 16.24 -6.07
N ARG A 359 10.64 17.12 -5.09
CA ARG A 359 9.51 17.61 -4.30
C ARG A 359 8.46 18.19 -5.25
N PRO A 360 7.16 17.92 -5.05
CA PRO A 360 6.13 18.63 -5.76
C PRO A 360 6.31 20.13 -5.54
N THR A 361 6.47 20.90 -6.62
CA THR A 361 6.48 22.36 -6.53
C THR A 361 5.06 22.80 -6.20
N ARG A 362 4.82 23.20 -4.97
CA ARG A 362 3.49 23.61 -4.49
C ARG A 362 3.59 25.00 -3.90
N SER A 363 2.56 25.81 -4.12
CA SER A 363 2.41 27.10 -3.46
C SER A 363 2.45 26.93 -1.95
N PRO A 364 3.06 27.85 -1.20
CA PRO A 364 2.94 27.87 0.26
C PRO A 364 1.46 27.82 0.66
N ILE A 365 1.11 26.97 1.63
CA ILE A 365 -0.20 27.10 2.27
C ILE A 365 -0.12 28.35 3.13
N ASP A 366 -1.08 29.23 2.98
CA ASP A 366 -1.27 30.30 3.93
C ASP A 366 -1.76 29.67 5.25
N LEU A 367 -0.85 29.54 6.18
CA LEU A 367 -1.17 29.00 7.51
C LEU A 367 -1.82 30.08 8.40
N GLY A 368 -2.19 31.23 7.84
CA GLY A 368 -2.50 32.42 8.62
C GLY A 368 -1.23 33.00 9.27
N THR A 369 -1.36 34.14 9.90
CA THR A 369 -0.28 34.72 10.71
C THR A 369 0.08 33.75 11.85
N PRO A 370 1.38 33.63 12.23
CA PRO A 370 1.82 32.77 13.34
C PRO A 370 1.10 32.96 14.68
N SER A 371 0.30 34.00 14.80
CA SER A 371 -0.52 34.33 15.97
C SER A 371 -1.68 33.36 16.27
N THR A 372 -1.98 32.39 15.37
CA THR A 372 -3.07 31.43 15.57
C THR A 372 -2.59 30.03 16.03
N ILE A 373 -1.30 29.75 15.96
CA ILE A 373 -0.73 28.59 16.66
C ILE A 373 -0.17 29.16 17.96
N GLU A 374 -0.68 28.73 19.11
CA GLU A 374 -0.08 29.16 20.38
C GLU A 374 1.41 28.79 20.33
N PRO A 375 2.33 29.79 20.42
CA PRO A 375 3.78 29.55 20.38
C PRO A 375 4.18 28.47 21.39
N ASP A 376 3.50 28.41 22.52
CA ASP A 376 3.72 27.46 23.61
C ASP A 376 3.50 26.00 23.18
N SER A 377 2.53 25.70 22.32
CA SER A 377 2.27 24.31 21.87
C SER A 377 3.38 23.78 20.96
N ILE A 378 3.93 24.62 20.08
CA ILE A 378 5.06 24.23 19.23
C ILE A 378 6.34 24.08 20.05
N GLU A 379 6.56 25.00 21.00
CA GLU A 379 7.72 24.96 21.89
C GLU A 379 7.67 23.75 22.82
N GLN A 380 6.48 23.38 23.31
CA GLN A 380 6.27 22.13 24.05
C GLN A 380 6.64 20.90 23.21
N ILE A 381 6.20 20.82 21.95
CA ILE A 381 6.56 19.70 21.07
C ILE A 381 8.09 19.69 20.80
N ARG A 382 8.72 20.86 20.61
CA ARG A 382 10.18 20.98 20.48
C ARG A 382 10.92 20.55 21.72
N ALA A 383 10.41 20.89 22.89
CA ALA A 383 11.00 20.51 24.16
C ALA A 383 10.98 19.00 24.43
N LEU A 384 10.02 18.27 23.86
CA LEU A 384 9.98 16.81 23.91
C LEU A 384 11.15 16.16 23.10
N HIS A 385 11.68 16.89 22.12
CA HIS A 385 12.77 16.40 21.25
C HIS A 385 13.89 17.43 21.11
N PRO A 386 14.77 17.59 22.13
CA PRO A 386 15.84 18.60 22.13
C PRO A 386 16.83 18.49 20.95
N SER A 387 16.92 17.31 20.32
CA SER A 387 17.77 17.06 19.16
C SER A 387 17.21 17.60 17.82
N CYS A 388 15.99 18.15 17.81
CA CYS A 388 15.35 18.72 16.62
C CYS A 388 15.84 20.14 16.25
N GLN A 389 16.99 20.59 16.73
CA GLN A 389 17.59 21.79 16.14
C GLN A 389 18.03 21.50 14.70
N PRO A 390 17.64 22.34 13.72
CA PRO A 390 18.03 22.10 12.34
C PRO A 390 19.54 22.12 12.22
N PRO A 391 20.17 21.07 11.66
CA PRO A 391 21.58 21.15 11.31
C PRO A 391 21.76 22.26 10.29
N GLU A 392 22.87 22.98 10.40
CA GLU A 392 23.31 23.94 9.39
C GLU A 392 23.28 23.25 8.01
N ARG A 393 22.67 23.90 7.00
CA ARG A 393 22.52 23.32 5.67
C ARG A 393 23.87 22.96 5.07
N VAL A 394 24.19 21.69 5.10
CA VAL A 394 25.22 21.11 4.25
C VAL A 394 24.50 20.13 3.33
N ASP A 395 24.36 20.50 2.05
CA ASP A 395 23.91 19.56 1.03
C ASP A 395 25.08 18.58 0.75
N PRO A 396 25.00 17.30 1.15
CA PRO A 396 26.06 16.37 0.88
C PRO A 396 26.12 16.06 -0.62
N PRO A 397 27.32 15.88 -1.21
CA PRO A 397 27.46 15.39 -2.56
C PRO A 397 26.90 13.97 -2.65
N LEU A 398 26.02 13.72 -3.64
CA LEU A 398 25.52 12.39 -3.95
C LEU A 398 26.68 11.46 -4.32
N PRO A 399 26.71 10.21 -3.81
CA PRO A 399 27.74 9.25 -4.18
C PRO A 399 27.69 8.95 -5.69
N PRO A 400 28.85 8.70 -6.34
CA PRO A 400 28.90 8.40 -7.76
C PRO A 400 28.20 7.08 -8.08
N HIS A 401 27.43 7.07 -9.15
CA HIS A 401 26.56 6.01 -9.59
C HIS A 401 27.30 4.79 -10.16
N PRO A 402 26.96 3.55 -9.76
CA PRO A 402 27.20 2.41 -10.63
C PRO A 402 26.19 2.42 -11.80
N ASP A 403 26.69 2.39 -13.01
CA ASP A 403 25.86 2.33 -14.22
C ASP A 403 25.05 1.02 -14.28
N ARG A 404 23.80 1.07 -13.85
CA ARG A 404 22.85 -0.01 -14.15
C ARG A 404 22.39 0.13 -15.59
N THR A 405 22.99 -0.65 -16.48
CA THR A 405 22.53 -0.75 -17.87
C THR A 405 21.20 -1.52 -17.90
N ILE A 406 20.10 -0.81 -18.21
CA ILE A 406 18.83 -1.48 -18.51
C ILE A 406 19.02 -2.27 -19.81
N HIS A 407 18.77 -3.58 -19.75
CA HIS A 407 18.85 -4.48 -20.90
C HIS A 407 17.46 -4.71 -21.52
N PRO A 408 16.95 -3.80 -22.38
CA PRO A 408 15.58 -3.88 -22.90
C PRO A 408 15.30 -5.16 -23.67
N ASN A 409 16.33 -5.71 -24.35
CA ASN A 409 16.18 -6.95 -25.12
C ASN A 409 15.94 -8.18 -24.22
N ARG A 410 16.55 -8.23 -23.03
CA ARG A 410 16.27 -9.29 -22.04
C ARG A 410 14.85 -9.16 -21.48
N GLY A 411 14.41 -7.94 -21.18
CA GLY A 411 13.05 -7.68 -20.75
C GLY A 411 12.01 -8.03 -21.82
N LEU A 412 12.29 -7.73 -23.09
CA LEU A 412 11.44 -8.09 -24.21
C LEU A 412 11.34 -9.62 -24.35
N PHE A 413 12.47 -10.33 -24.33
CA PHE A 413 12.48 -11.79 -24.42
C PHE A 413 11.66 -12.43 -23.28
N ALA A 414 11.86 -11.98 -22.05
CA ALA A 414 11.13 -12.46 -20.88
C ALA A 414 9.62 -12.18 -20.99
N ALA A 415 9.23 -11.01 -21.49
CA ALA A 415 7.83 -10.66 -21.72
C ALA A 415 7.16 -11.58 -22.75
N VAL A 416 7.87 -11.90 -23.85
CA VAL A 416 7.37 -12.83 -24.88
C VAL A 416 7.20 -14.23 -24.29
N VAL A 417 8.20 -14.75 -23.58
CA VAL A 417 8.13 -16.07 -22.94
C VAL A 417 6.98 -16.12 -21.91
N ALA A 418 6.86 -15.09 -21.07
CA ALA A 418 5.78 -15.01 -20.09
C ALA A 418 4.40 -14.98 -20.75
N GLY A 419 4.25 -14.25 -21.86
CA GLY A 419 3.02 -14.19 -22.64
C GLY A 419 2.65 -15.54 -23.26
N LEU A 420 3.62 -16.25 -23.84
CA LEU A 420 3.41 -17.58 -24.41
C LEU A 420 3.01 -18.61 -23.34
N VAL A 421 3.72 -18.64 -22.21
CA VAL A 421 3.42 -19.55 -21.10
C VAL A 421 2.02 -19.27 -20.56
N TRP A 422 1.67 -18.01 -20.33
CA TRP A 422 0.33 -17.63 -19.89
C TRP A 422 -0.75 -18.03 -20.90
N GLY A 423 -0.51 -17.80 -22.18
CA GLY A 423 -1.43 -18.18 -23.25
C GLY A 423 -1.70 -19.69 -23.29
N LEU A 424 -0.67 -20.50 -23.17
CA LEU A 424 -0.78 -21.97 -23.14
C LEU A 424 -1.54 -22.45 -21.88
N LEU A 425 -1.25 -21.88 -20.72
CA LEU A 425 -1.97 -22.19 -19.48
C LEU A 425 -3.45 -21.83 -19.59
N TRP A 426 -3.76 -20.72 -20.22
CA TRP A 426 -5.15 -20.29 -20.43
C TRP A 426 -5.91 -21.24 -21.36
N ILE A 427 -5.33 -21.55 -22.52
CA ILE A 427 -5.91 -22.51 -23.47
C ILE A 427 -6.08 -23.88 -22.81
N GLY A 428 -5.06 -24.36 -22.08
CA GLY A 428 -5.11 -25.62 -21.36
C GLY A 428 -6.22 -25.67 -20.31
N THR A 429 -6.42 -24.57 -19.57
CA THR A 429 -7.51 -24.46 -18.58
C THR A 429 -8.87 -24.60 -19.24
N ILE A 430 -9.08 -23.91 -20.38
CA ILE A 430 -10.34 -23.99 -21.13
C ILE A 430 -10.56 -25.40 -21.66
N TRP A 431 -9.52 -26.02 -22.21
CA TRP A 431 -9.59 -27.38 -22.74
C TRP A 431 -9.96 -28.40 -21.64
N ILE A 432 -9.30 -28.33 -20.47
CA ILE A 432 -9.59 -29.19 -19.32
C ILE A 432 -11.03 -28.99 -18.83
N THR A 433 -11.47 -27.73 -18.73
CA THR A 433 -12.85 -27.41 -18.30
C THR A 433 -13.89 -28.05 -19.22
N LYS A 434 -13.63 -28.04 -20.54
CA LYS A 434 -14.48 -28.69 -21.54
C LYS A 434 -14.46 -30.21 -21.45
N GLN A 435 -13.38 -30.83 -21.00
CA GLN A 435 -13.32 -32.29 -20.77
C GLN A 435 -14.16 -32.69 -19.56
N ILE A 436 -14.28 -31.81 -18.54
CA ILE A 436 -15.07 -32.08 -17.34
C ILE A 436 -16.55 -31.87 -17.62
N ASP A 437 -16.91 -30.79 -18.31
CA ASP A 437 -18.28 -30.49 -18.68
C ASP A 437 -18.31 -29.78 -20.05
N PRO A 438 -18.71 -30.49 -21.12
CA PRO A 438 -18.79 -29.97 -22.48
C PRO A 438 -19.77 -28.79 -22.65
N GLU A 439 -20.76 -28.66 -21.79
CA GLU A 439 -21.77 -27.58 -21.87
C GLU A 439 -21.29 -26.27 -21.24
N ILE A 440 -20.27 -26.31 -20.39
CA ILE A 440 -19.69 -25.10 -19.84
C ILE A 440 -19.11 -24.24 -20.97
N LYS A 441 -19.56 -23.00 -21.03
CA LYS A 441 -18.98 -21.94 -21.88
C LYS A 441 -18.07 -21.05 -21.01
N PRO A 442 -16.80 -21.42 -20.79
CA PRO A 442 -15.93 -20.66 -19.92
C PRO A 442 -15.64 -19.29 -20.52
N ARG A 443 -16.09 -18.25 -19.85
CA ARG A 443 -15.71 -16.86 -20.14
C ARG A 443 -14.47 -16.50 -19.35
N LEU A 444 -13.32 -17.01 -19.83
CA LEU A 444 -12.01 -16.78 -19.20
C LEU A 444 -11.26 -15.59 -19.83
N ASP A 445 -11.92 -14.83 -20.72
CA ASP A 445 -11.46 -13.52 -21.22
C ASP A 445 -11.11 -12.55 -20.09
N GLN A 446 -11.74 -12.71 -18.94
CA GLN A 446 -11.47 -11.95 -17.70
C GLN A 446 -10.05 -12.14 -17.16
N LEU A 447 -9.35 -13.19 -17.51
CA LEU A 447 -7.99 -13.47 -17.03
C LEU A 447 -6.87 -12.71 -17.78
N VAL A 448 -7.23 -11.96 -18.83
CA VAL A 448 -6.26 -11.16 -19.63
C VAL A 448 -5.46 -10.21 -18.78
N TRP A 449 -6.08 -9.57 -17.80
CA TRP A 449 -5.41 -8.61 -16.92
C TRP A 449 -4.37 -9.25 -15.98
N ILE A 450 -4.58 -10.52 -15.58
CA ILE A 450 -3.57 -11.29 -14.83
C ILE A 450 -2.37 -11.57 -15.75
N GLY A 451 -2.62 -11.96 -17.00
CA GLY A 451 -1.58 -12.13 -18.02
C GLY A 451 -0.78 -10.86 -18.25
N GLY A 452 -1.44 -9.70 -18.30
CA GLY A 452 -0.79 -8.40 -18.39
C GLY A 452 0.17 -8.12 -17.24
N SER A 453 -0.23 -8.46 -16.00
CA SER A 453 0.64 -8.34 -14.83
C SER A 453 1.89 -9.21 -14.95
N ILE A 454 1.72 -10.46 -15.37
CA ILE A 454 2.83 -11.42 -15.52
C ILE A 454 3.82 -10.95 -16.60
N ILE A 455 3.31 -10.51 -17.76
CA ILE A 455 4.13 -9.99 -18.86
C ILE A 455 4.90 -8.74 -18.41
N GLY A 456 4.23 -7.81 -17.74
CA GLY A 456 4.85 -6.58 -17.25
C GLY A 456 5.95 -6.83 -16.22
N LEU A 457 5.70 -7.68 -15.22
CA LEU A 457 6.69 -8.06 -14.21
C LEU A 457 7.90 -8.78 -14.79
N ALA A 458 7.67 -9.74 -15.69
CA ALA A 458 8.76 -10.46 -16.35
C ALA A 458 9.66 -9.49 -17.14
N SER A 459 9.06 -8.53 -17.86
CA SER A 459 9.84 -7.57 -18.63
C SER A 459 10.74 -6.69 -17.75
N VAL A 460 10.26 -6.23 -16.59
CA VAL A 460 11.06 -5.41 -15.67
C VAL A 460 12.15 -6.21 -14.99
N HIS A 461 11.80 -7.39 -14.47
CA HIS A 461 12.74 -8.24 -13.72
C HIS A 461 13.97 -8.59 -14.57
N PHE A 462 13.76 -9.06 -15.79
CA PHE A 462 14.86 -9.48 -16.68
C PHE A 462 15.56 -8.33 -17.40
N ALA A 463 14.93 -7.15 -17.48
CA ALA A 463 15.60 -5.96 -17.99
C ALA A 463 16.52 -5.31 -16.93
N GLY A 464 16.34 -5.63 -15.65
CA GLY A 464 17.05 -4.98 -14.56
C GLY A 464 16.49 -3.60 -14.18
N GLY A 465 15.30 -3.25 -14.66
CA GLY A 465 14.61 -2.01 -14.37
C GLY A 465 13.47 -1.71 -15.35
N GLY A 466 12.60 -0.75 -14.98
CA GLY A 466 11.44 -0.34 -15.77
C GLY A 466 11.75 0.86 -16.68
N SER A 467 11.05 0.95 -17.80
CA SER A 467 11.06 2.12 -18.67
C SER A 467 9.74 2.28 -19.41
N ARG A 468 9.42 3.52 -19.86
CA ARG A 468 8.22 3.77 -20.67
C ARG A 468 8.18 2.91 -21.94
N ARG A 469 9.35 2.67 -22.59
CA ARG A 469 9.44 1.81 -23.77
C ARG A 469 9.05 0.36 -23.46
N LEU A 470 9.56 -0.19 -22.35
CA LEU A 470 9.16 -1.53 -21.88
C LEU A 470 7.67 -1.58 -21.54
N GLY A 471 7.11 -0.53 -20.96
CA GLY A 471 5.68 -0.41 -20.70
C GLY A 471 4.82 -0.56 -21.94
N TYR A 472 5.13 0.16 -23.01
CA TYR A 472 4.41 0.05 -24.29
C TYR A 472 4.57 -1.33 -24.95
N ILE A 473 5.77 -1.91 -24.88
CA ILE A 473 6.03 -3.26 -25.40
C ILE A 473 5.21 -4.29 -24.64
N ALA A 474 5.20 -4.25 -23.31
CA ALA A 474 4.46 -5.18 -22.47
C ALA A 474 2.93 -5.07 -22.70
N ALA A 475 2.42 -3.86 -22.86
CA ALA A 475 1.01 -3.62 -23.19
C ALA A 475 0.66 -4.20 -24.59
N GLY A 476 1.51 -3.95 -25.59
CA GLY A 476 1.33 -4.49 -26.93
C GLY A 476 1.36 -6.03 -26.97
N LEU A 477 2.28 -6.65 -26.24
CA LEU A 477 2.35 -8.11 -26.10
C LEU A 477 1.13 -8.69 -25.41
N THR A 478 0.60 -8.01 -24.39
CA THR A 478 -0.64 -8.44 -23.72
C THR A 478 -1.83 -8.45 -24.68
N LEU A 479 -1.94 -7.40 -25.52
CA LEU A 479 -2.97 -7.35 -26.57
C LEU A 479 -2.78 -8.45 -27.61
N LEU A 480 -1.54 -8.67 -28.05
CA LEU A 480 -1.22 -9.72 -29.03
C LEU A 480 -1.59 -11.11 -28.49
N VAL A 481 -1.23 -11.42 -27.25
CA VAL A 481 -1.58 -12.68 -26.58
C VAL A 481 -3.10 -12.84 -26.50
N PHE A 482 -3.82 -11.80 -26.10
CA PHE A 482 -5.29 -11.81 -26.04
C PHE A 482 -5.92 -12.14 -27.40
N VAL A 483 -5.52 -11.43 -28.46
CA VAL A 483 -6.02 -11.66 -29.82
C VAL A 483 -5.68 -13.07 -30.33
N SER A 484 -4.43 -13.51 -30.10
CA SER A 484 -3.96 -14.83 -30.56
C SER A 484 -4.67 -16.00 -29.88
N ILE A 485 -5.09 -15.84 -28.60
CA ILE A 485 -5.80 -16.90 -27.87
C ILE A 485 -7.28 -16.94 -28.23
N SER A 486 -7.85 -15.85 -28.69
CA SER A 486 -9.29 -15.77 -29.01
C SER A 486 -9.69 -16.77 -30.10
N PHE A 487 -8.84 -17.02 -31.10
CA PHE A 487 -9.11 -18.00 -32.13
C PHE A 487 -9.12 -19.45 -31.62
N PRO A 488 -8.08 -19.97 -30.93
CA PRO A 488 -8.12 -21.30 -30.33
C PRO A 488 -9.30 -21.52 -29.37
N ILE A 489 -9.67 -20.49 -28.56
CA ILE A 489 -10.84 -20.58 -27.67
C ILE A 489 -12.12 -20.79 -28.47
N THR A 490 -12.28 -20.09 -29.59
CA THR A 490 -13.44 -20.25 -30.46
C THR A 490 -13.46 -21.65 -31.05
N VAL A 491 -12.33 -22.19 -31.49
CA VAL A 491 -12.21 -23.58 -32.00
C VAL A 491 -12.59 -24.61 -30.94
N ILE A 492 -12.11 -24.45 -29.71
CA ILE A 492 -12.42 -25.35 -28.58
C ILE A 492 -13.92 -25.30 -28.22
N ASN A 493 -14.54 -24.14 -28.37
CA ASN A 493 -15.98 -23.96 -28.07
C ASN A 493 -16.89 -24.37 -29.23
N TRP A 494 -16.34 -24.69 -30.40
CA TRP A 494 -17.08 -25.15 -31.57
C TRP A 494 -17.40 -26.63 -31.44
N ASN A 495 -18.69 -26.97 -31.41
CA ASN A 495 -19.14 -28.36 -31.61
C ASN A 495 -19.17 -28.63 -33.10
N PHE A 496 -18.27 -29.48 -33.59
CA PHE A 496 -18.24 -29.90 -34.98
C PHE A 496 -19.58 -30.51 -35.40
N ALA A 497 -20.31 -29.85 -36.29
CA ALA A 497 -21.36 -30.51 -37.04
C ALA A 497 -20.67 -31.43 -38.07
N ALA A 498 -21.06 -32.69 -38.15
CA ALA A 498 -20.41 -33.71 -38.95
C ALA A 498 -20.31 -33.41 -40.48
N ASP A 499 -21.06 -32.42 -40.96
CA ASP A 499 -21.16 -32.05 -42.38
C ASP A 499 -20.57 -30.68 -42.75
N SER A 500 -19.80 -30.03 -41.87
CA SER A 500 -19.23 -28.69 -42.14
C SER A 500 -17.99 -28.77 -43.05
N THR A 501 -17.96 -27.91 -44.09
CA THR A 501 -16.76 -27.79 -44.94
C THR A 501 -15.64 -27.04 -44.25
N THR A 502 -14.37 -27.21 -44.68
CA THR A 502 -13.23 -26.48 -44.12
C THR A 502 -13.41 -24.96 -44.23
N SER A 503 -14.06 -24.48 -45.30
CA SER A 503 -14.34 -23.05 -45.48
C SER A 503 -15.39 -22.54 -44.49
N ASP A 504 -16.44 -23.30 -44.20
CA ASP A 504 -17.46 -22.95 -43.19
C ASP A 504 -16.86 -22.95 -41.81
N PHE A 505 -16.03 -23.91 -41.49
CA PHE A 505 -15.28 -23.98 -40.24
C PHE A 505 -14.41 -22.72 -40.04
N LEU A 506 -13.59 -22.32 -41.00
CA LEU A 506 -12.75 -21.14 -40.93
C LEU A 506 -13.55 -19.85 -40.83
N TYR A 507 -14.64 -19.73 -41.62
CA TYR A 507 -15.50 -18.56 -41.60
C TYR A 507 -16.17 -18.36 -40.24
N HIS A 508 -16.79 -19.39 -39.70
CA HIS A 508 -17.49 -19.31 -38.44
C HIS A 508 -16.56 -19.12 -37.25
N ASN A 509 -15.38 -19.77 -37.24
CA ASN A 509 -14.41 -19.56 -36.18
C ASN A 509 -13.80 -18.16 -36.21
N SER A 510 -13.52 -17.61 -37.38
CA SER A 510 -13.02 -16.24 -37.52
C SER A 510 -14.08 -15.23 -37.07
N LYS A 511 -15.35 -15.42 -37.46
CA LYS A 511 -16.47 -14.59 -37.03
C LYS A 511 -16.70 -14.68 -35.52
N GLY A 512 -16.68 -15.88 -34.95
CA GLY A 512 -16.83 -16.11 -33.52
C GLY A 512 -15.68 -15.47 -32.70
N ALA A 513 -14.43 -15.59 -33.17
CA ALA A 513 -13.28 -14.96 -32.55
C ALA A 513 -13.39 -13.43 -32.58
N ILE A 514 -13.81 -12.85 -33.72
CA ILE A 514 -14.02 -11.41 -33.85
C ILE A 514 -15.12 -10.93 -32.89
N HIS A 515 -16.25 -11.63 -32.81
CA HIS A 515 -17.32 -11.29 -31.87
C HIS A 515 -16.86 -11.42 -30.41
N GLY A 516 -16.07 -12.44 -30.09
CA GLY A 516 -15.49 -12.62 -28.76
C GLY A 516 -14.56 -11.47 -28.37
N ILE A 517 -13.67 -11.06 -29.28
CA ILE A 517 -12.74 -9.93 -29.07
C ILE A 517 -13.48 -8.61 -28.91
N LEU A 518 -14.54 -8.38 -29.72
CA LEU A 518 -15.31 -7.14 -29.72
C LEU A 518 -16.39 -7.08 -28.65
N ALA A 519 -16.59 -8.13 -27.85
CA ALA A 519 -17.52 -8.08 -26.73
C ALA A 519 -17.09 -6.99 -25.72
N PRO A 520 -18.00 -6.17 -25.22
CA PRO A 520 -17.65 -5.06 -24.30
C PRO A 520 -16.87 -5.52 -23.06
N SER A 521 -17.19 -6.69 -22.51
CA SER A 521 -16.44 -7.29 -21.39
C SER A 521 -15.01 -7.65 -21.78
N SER A 522 -14.81 -8.28 -22.93
CA SER A 522 -13.49 -8.68 -23.42
C SER A 522 -12.61 -7.48 -23.70
N ILE A 523 -13.16 -6.42 -24.31
CA ILE A 523 -12.45 -5.15 -24.52
C ILE A 523 -12.04 -4.54 -23.19
N ALA A 524 -12.94 -4.48 -22.21
CA ALA A 524 -12.66 -3.91 -20.89
C ALA A 524 -11.52 -4.67 -20.19
N PHE A 525 -11.52 -6.00 -20.21
CA PHE A 525 -10.45 -6.81 -19.61
C PHE A 525 -9.13 -6.75 -20.39
N ALA A 526 -9.18 -6.63 -21.71
CA ALA A 526 -7.98 -6.42 -22.53
C ALA A 526 -7.32 -5.07 -22.19
N VAL A 527 -8.11 -4.00 -22.11
CA VAL A 527 -7.61 -2.66 -21.70
C VAL A 527 -7.02 -2.72 -20.28
N LEU A 528 -7.69 -3.39 -19.35
CA LEU A 528 -7.19 -3.55 -17.99
C LEU A 528 -5.87 -4.33 -17.96
N GLY A 529 -5.73 -5.39 -18.75
CA GLY A 529 -4.51 -6.17 -18.89
C GLY A 529 -3.35 -5.35 -19.47
N MET A 530 -3.61 -4.58 -20.52
CA MET A 530 -2.64 -3.69 -21.13
C MET A 530 -2.16 -2.60 -20.17
N LEU A 531 -3.07 -1.96 -19.44
CA LEU A 531 -2.75 -0.95 -18.44
C LEU A 531 -1.90 -1.54 -17.31
N THR A 532 -2.22 -2.77 -16.89
CA THR A 532 -1.47 -3.46 -15.85
C THR A 532 -0.06 -3.81 -16.30
N ALA A 533 0.08 -4.35 -17.52
CA ALA A 533 1.38 -4.65 -18.13
C ALA A 533 2.24 -3.39 -18.30
N TRP A 534 1.62 -2.31 -18.80
CA TRP A 534 2.31 -1.02 -18.96
C TRP A 534 2.78 -0.46 -17.62
N ARG A 535 1.93 -0.49 -16.59
CA ARG A 535 2.28 0.00 -15.25
C ARG A 535 3.46 -0.75 -14.66
N HIS A 536 3.44 -2.08 -14.70
CA HIS A 536 4.54 -2.88 -14.19
C HIS A 536 5.84 -2.59 -14.94
N ALA A 537 5.79 -2.58 -16.26
CA ALA A 537 6.98 -2.45 -17.08
C ALA A 537 7.51 -1.01 -17.19
N SER A 538 6.68 0.00 -16.92
CA SER A 538 7.09 1.42 -16.94
C SER A 538 7.50 1.96 -15.57
N SER A 539 7.30 1.19 -14.49
CA SER A 539 7.65 1.63 -13.14
C SER A 539 9.17 1.81 -13.02
N THR A 540 9.57 3.04 -12.70
CA THR A 540 10.98 3.40 -12.42
C THR A 540 11.30 3.29 -10.92
N GLY A 541 10.48 2.59 -10.16
CA GLY A 541 10.72 2.33 -8.74
C GLY A 541 11.79 1.26 -8.53
N PRO A 542 12.50 1.27 -7.39
CA PRO A 542 13.41 0.20 -7.04
C PRO A 542 12.66 -1.14 -7.08
N ASN A 543 13.30 -2.16 -7.63
CA ASN A 543 12.79 -3.52 -7.53
C ASN A 543 12.46 -3.78 -6.07
N ALA A 544 11.24 -4.24 -5.78
CA ALA A 544 10.96 -4.71 -4.43
C ALA A 544 12.03 -5.74 -4.08
N PRO A 545 12.79 -5.54 -2.98
CA PRO A 545 13.87 -6.45 -2.65
C PRO A 545 13.35 -7.88 -2.62
N GLY A 546 14.05 -8.76 -3.29
CA GLY A 546 13.95 -10.20 -3.35
C GLY A 546 12.59 -10.83 -3.03
N THR A 547 11.94 -11.33 -4.05
CA THR A 547 10.86 -12.32 -3.92
C THR A 547 11.35 -13.59 -3.25
#